data_c97035c16db0d7f1de448731f5c9ca6c
#
_entry.id   c97035c16db0d7f1de448731f5c9ca6c
#
_cell.length_a   1.000
_cell.length_b   1.000
_cell.length_c   1.000
_cell.angle_alpha   90.00
_cell.angle_beta   90.00
_cell.angle_gamma   90.00
#
_symmetry.space_group_name_H-M   'P 1'
#
loop_
_entity.id
_entity.type
_entity.pdbx_description
1 polymer ?
#
loop_
_entity_poly.entity_id
_entity_poly.type
_entity_poly.pdbx_seq_one_letter_code
_entity_poly.pdbx_strand_id
1 'polypeptide(L)'
;MYELDKKKFGAFVATLRREKGWTQKDLAERLYVSDKAVSKWERGLSVPDVSLLLPLAELLGISVTELLEGRRLEEQQLPANEVEALVKKALTISKEPVEVRRGRVKKYLPVYLVCNVLGA
;
A
#
# COMPACT_ATOMS: atom_id res chain seq x y z
N MET A 1 -6.62 -3.84 -22.52
CA MET A 1 -6.36 -2.66 -21.73
C MET A 1 -7.05 -2.78 -20.38
N TYR A 2 -6.38 -2.37 -19.35
CA TYR A 2 -6.95 -2.47 -18.02
C TYR A 2 -8.00 -1.39 -17.79
N GLU A 3 -9.11 -1.79 -17.24
CA GLU A 3 -10.15 -0.84 -16.93
C GLU A 3 -10.50 -0.92 -15.48
N LEU A 4 -10.49 0.22 -14.81
CA LEU A 4 -10.76 0.26 -13.39
C LEU A 4 -12.25 0.11 -13.14
N ASP A 5 -12.61 -0.82 -12.27
CA ASP A 5 -14.00 -0.99 -11.87
C ASP A 5 -14.26 -0.02 -10.73
N LYS A 6 -14.92 1.07 -11.05
CA LYS A 6 -15.14 2.13 -10.07
C LYS A 6 -15.96 1.67 -8.88
N LYS A 7 -16.91 0.81 -9.11
CA LYS A 7 -17.75 0.35 -7.99
C LYS A 7 -16.95 -0.55 -7.08
N LYS A 8 -16.17 -1.42 -7.66
CA LYS A 8 -15.35 -2.32 -6.85
C LYS A 8 -14.30 -1.53 -6.09
N PHE A 9 -13.69 -0.57 -6.77
CA PHE A 9 -12.72 0.30 -6.13
C PHE A 9 -13.35 1.02 -4.94
N GLY A 10 -14.51 1.61 -5.15
CA GLY A 10 -15.17 2.37 -4.10
C GLY A 10 -15.58 1.52 -2.94
N ALA A 11 -16.11 0.35 -3.20
CA ALA A 11 -16.52 -0.54 -2.12
C ALA A 11 -15.31 -0.97 -1.29
N PHE A 12 -14.19 -1.20 -1.95
CA PHE A 12 -12.99 -1.59 -1.25
C PHE A 12 -12.47 -0.45 -0.37
N VAL A 13 -12.46 0.77 -0.91
CA VAL A 13 -12.05 1.93 -0.13
C VAL A 13 -12.93 2.08 1.10
N ALA A 14 -14.24 1.93 0.93
CA ALA A 14 -15.15 2.07 2.06
C ALA A 14 -14.87 1.00 3.11
N THR A 15 -14.63 -0.22 2.68
CA THR A 15 -14.35 -1.30 3.60
C THR A 15 -13.09 -1.01 4.41
N LEU A 16 -12.03 -0.61 3.72
CA LEU A 16 -10.76 -0.35 4.40
C LEU A 16 -10.88 0.85 5.33
N ARG A 17 -11.61 1.86 4.91
CA ARG A 17 -11.83 3.02 5.75
C ARG A 17 -12.52 2.63 7.04
N ARG A 18 -13.56 1.82 6.92
CA ARG A 18 -14.29 1.38 8.10
C ARG A 18 -13.44 0.52 9.02
N GLU A 19 -12.58 -0.28 8.43
CA GLU A 19 -11.68 -1.09 9.23
C GLU A 19 -10.77 -0.23 10.08
N LYS A 20 -10.45 0.96 9.59
CA LYS A 20 -9.62 1.88 10.34
C LYS A 20 -10.42 2.68 11.35
N GLY A 21 -11.72 2.55 11.33
CA GLY A 21 -12.56 3.31 12.24
C GLY A 21 -12.74 4.76 11.82
N TRP A 22 -12.52 5.06 10.56
CA TRP A 22 -12.59 6.42 10.06
C TRP A 22 -13.93 6.70 9.40
N THR A 23 -14.39 7.94 9.52
CA THR A 23 -15.52 8.41 8.73
C THR A 23 -15.00 8.86 7.38
N GLN A 24 -15.94 9.14 6.47
CA GLN A 24 -15.53 9.70 5.19
C GLN A 24 -14.80 11.02 5.38
N LYS A 25 -15.25 11.80 6.34
CA LYS A 25 -14.60 13.06 6.62
C LYS A 25 -13.19 12.83 7.15
N ASP A 26 -13.01 11.83 7.99
CA ASP A 26 -11.69 11.54 8.52
C ASP A 26 -10.72 11.21 7.39
N LEU A 27 -11.16 10.37 6.48
CA LEU A 27 -10.30 10.01 5.36
C LEU A 27 -10.02 11.23 4.49
N ALA A 28 -11.05 12.02 4.25
CA ALA A 28 -10.88 13.21 3.42
C ALA A 28 -9.85 14.17 4.02
N GLU A 29 -9.90 14.34 5.31
CA GLU A 29 -8.97 15.24 5.97
C GLU A 29 -7.54 14.74 5.85
N ARG A 30 -7.35 13.44 5.96
CA ARG A 30 -6.02 12.88 5.86
C ARG A 30 -5.46 12.99 4.46
N LEU A 31 -6.32 13.05 3.46
CA LEU A 31 -5.89 13.19 2.08
C LEU A 31 -5.95 14.61 1.57
N TYR A 32 -6.45 15.52 2.38
CA TYR A 32 -6.61 16.91 1.98
C TYR A 32 -7.56 17.07 0.81
N VAL A 33 -8.65 16.34 0.86
CA VAL A 33 -9.69 16.45 -0.15
C VAL A 33 -11.02 16.65 0.58
N SER A 34 -12.07 16.85 -0.18
CA SER A 34 -13.38 17.06 0.44
C SER A 34 -14.01 15.71 0.76
N ASP A 35 -14.89 15.71 1.75
CA ASP A 35 -15.61 14.49 2.08
C ASP A 35 -16.56 14.11 0.96
N LYS A 36 -16.98 15.07 0.14
CA LYS A 36 -17.81 14.77 -1.00
C LYS A 36 -17.02 13.95 -2.03
N ALA A 37 -15.74 14.24 -2.18
CA ALA A 37 -14.91 13.48 -3.08
C ALA A 37 -14.84 12.02 -2.63
N VAL A 38 -14.59 11.81 -1.34
CA VAL A 38 -14.52 10.47 -0.81
C VAL A 38 -15.85 9.76 -1.02
N SER A 39 -16.95 10.46 -0.76
CA SER A 39 -18.26 9.89 -0.95
C SER A 39 -18.48 9.44 -2.39
N LYS A 40 -18.06 10.25 -3.34
CA LYS A 40 -18.21 9.88 -4.74
C LYS A 40 -17.40 8.66 -5.09
N TRP A 41 -16.18 8.57 -4.55
CA TRP A 41 -15.37 7.39 -4.80
C TRP A 41 -16.07 6.15 -4.27
N GLU A 42 -16.57 6.22 -3.06
CA GLU A 42 -17.15 5.04 -2.43
C GLU A 42 -18.45 4.62 -3.10
N ARG A 43 -19.13 5.55 -3.74
CA ARG A 43 -20.35 5.22 -4.46
C ARG A 43 -20.10 4.79 -5.90
N GLY A 44 -18.84 4.79 -6.31
CA GLY A 44 -18.52 4.36 -7.66
C GLY A 44 -18.79 5.40 -8.71
N LEU A 45 -18.91 6.66 -8.32
CA LEU A 45 -19.19 7.72 -9.27
C LEU A 45 -17.92 8.33 -9.86
N SER A 46 -16.82 8.24 -9.15
CA SER A 46 -15.56 8.77 -9.65
C SER A 46 -14.43 8.05 -8.95
N VAL A 47 -13.21 8.34 -9.41
CA VAL A 47 -12.02 7.76 -8.77
C VAL A 47 -11.08 8.92 -8.47
N PRO A 48 -10.14 8.72 -7.54
CA PRO A 48 -9.20 9.80 -7.23
C PRO A 48 -8.25 10.05 -8.38
N ASP A 49 -7.70 11.23 -8.36
CA ASP A 49 -6.64 11.56 -9.29
C ASP A 49 -5.45 10.64 -9.05
N VAL A 50 -4.67 10.43 -10.11
CA VAL A 50 -3.53 9.54 -10.02
C VAL A 50 -2.60 9.96 -8.88
N SER A 51 -2.44 11.26 -8.68
CA SER A 51 -1.54 11.75 -7.65
C SER A 51 -2.00 11.37 -6.25
N LEU A 52 -3.25 10.99 -6.08
CA LEU A 52 -3.77 10.61 -4.77
C LEU A 52 -3.73 9.11 -4.53
N LEU A 53 -3.44 8.33 -5.55
CA LEU A 53 -3.50 6.88 -5.39
C LEU A 53 -2.48 6.34 -4.40
N LEU A 54 -1.25 6.81 -4.49
CA LEU A 54 -0.24 6.34 -3.56
C LEU A 54 -0.50 6.78 -2.13
N PRO A 55 -0.80 8.06 -1.89
CA PRO A 55 -1.13 8.46 -0.52
C PRO A 55 -2.33 7.71 0.04
N LEU A 56 -3.34 7.47 -0.80
CA LEU A 56 -4.50 6.75 -0.35
C LEU A 56 -4.15 5.31 0.03
N ALA A 57 -3.37 4.66 -0.81
CA ALA A 57 -2.95 3.30 -0.52
C ALA A 57 -2.16 3.25 0.77
N GLU A 58 -1.28 4.21 0.96
CA GLU A 58 -0.46 4.24 2.17
C GLU A 58 -1.33 4.44 3.41
N LEU A 59 -2.30 5.33 3.33
CA LEU A 59 -3.18 5.54 4.46
C LEU A 59 -3.98 4.30 4.80
N LEU A 60 -4.40 3.59 3.77
CA LEU A 60 -5.22 2.40 3.99
C LEU A 60 -4.39 1.16 4.27
N GLY A 61 -3.06 1.26 4.15
CA GLY A 61 -2.20 0.13 4.49
C GLY A 61 -2.17 -0.95 3.45
N ILE A 62 -2.34 -0.59 2.20
CA ILE A 62 -2.33 -1.55 1.10
C ILE A 62 -1.44 -1.03 -0.01
N SER A 63 -1.19 -1.87 -0.99
CA SER A 63 -0.42 -1.45 -2.15
C SER A 63 -1.34 -0.76 -3.15
N VAL A 64 -0.75 -0.01 -4.06
CA VAL A 64 -1.51 0.61 -5.12
C VAL A 64 -2.16 -0.45 -5.98
N THR A 65 -1.46 -1.55 -6.20
CA THR A 65 -2.03 -2.64 -6.99
C THR A 65 -3.30 -3.17 -6.34
N GLU A 66 -3.27 -3.40 -5.04
CA GLU A 66 -4.46 -3.85 -4.35
C GLU A 66 -5.57 -2.83 -4.45
N LEU A 67 -5.22 -1.57 -4.32
CA LEU A 67 -6.20 -0.51 -4.42
C LEU A 67 -6.88 -0.54 -5.78
N LEU A 68 -6.11 -0.64 -6.84
CA LEU A 68 -6.66 -0.64 -8.18
C LEU A 68 -7.43 -1.92 -8.49
N GLU A 69 -7.00 -3.03 -7.92
CA GLU A 69 -7.71 -4.28 -8.11
C GLU A 69 -9.00 -4.33 -7.31
N GLY A 70 -9.08 -3.50 -6.27
CA GLY A 70 -10.27 -3.50 -5.44
C GLY A 70 -10.36 -4.69 -4.52
N ARG A 71 -9.23 -5.29 -4.19
CA ARG A 71 -9.21 -6.43 -3.30
C ARG A 71 -7.82 -6.59 -2.74
N ARG A 72 -7.74 -7.23 -1.60
CA ARG A 72 -6.44 -7.56 -1.05
C ARG A 72 -5.86 -8.71 -1.84
N LEU A 73 -4.55 -8.59 -2.09
CA LEU A 73 -3.84 -9.67 -2.74
C LEU A 73 -3.21 -10.50 -1.66
N GLU A 74 -3.36 -11.80 -1.79
CA GLU A 74 -2.89 -12.69 -0.76
C GLU A 74 -1.43 -12.95 -0.92
N GLU A 75 -0.76 -13.08 0.20
CA GLU A 75 0.64 -13.41 0.15
C GLU A 75 0.86 -14.76 -0.46
N GLN A 76 -0.16 -15.57 -0.48
CA GLN A 76 -0.04 -16.88 -1.07
C GLN A 76 0.24 -16.83 -2.54
N GLN A 77 0.09 -15.68 -3.14
CA GLN A 77 0.46 -15.56 -4.52
C GLN A 77 1.91 -15.90 -4.71
N LEU A 78 2.69 -15.74 -3.65
CA LEU A 78 4.04 -16.21 -3.64
C LEU A 78 4.17 -17.17 -2.49
N PRO A 79 4.42 -18.44 -2.77
CA PRO A 79 4.58 -19.39 -1.68
C PRO A 79 5.63 -18.93 -0.69
N ALA A 80 5.42 -19.25 0.56
CA ALA A 80 6.31 -18.79 1.60
C ALA A 80 7.75 -19.21 1.33
N ASN A 81 7.94 -20.43 0.87
CA ASN A 81 9.29 -20.89 0.64
C ASN A 81 9.95 -20.13 -0.50
N GLU A 82 9.17 -19.67 -1.46
CA GLU A 82 9.73 -18.88 -2.54
C GLU A 82 10.16 -17.51 -2.03
N VAL A 83 9.36 -16.93 -1.17
CA VAL A 83 9.70 -15.66 -0.60
C VAL A 83 10.98 -15.78 0.23
N GLU A 84 11.06 -16.81 1.01
CA GLU A 84 12.25 -17.05 1.79
C GLU A 84 13.47 -17.23 0.91
N ALA A 85 13.29 -17.96 -0.17
CA ALA A 85 14.39 -18.19 -1.07
C ALA A 85 14.90 -16.90 -1.69
N LEU A 86 13.96 -16.04 -2.06
CA LEU A 86 14.32 -14.76 -2.63
C LEU A 86 15.04 -13.89 -1.63
N VAL A 87 14.57 -13.89 -0.40
CA VAL A 87 15.22 -13.10 0.64
C VAL A 87 16.63 -13.61 0.90
N LYS A 88 16.78 -14.91 1.01
CA LYS A 88 18.08 -15.48 1.24
C LYS A 88 19.03 -15.17 0.10
N LYS A 89 18.53 -15.27 -1.10
CA LYS A 89 19.35 -14.96 -2.26
C LYS A 89 19.81 -13.52 -2.22
N ALA A 90 18.91 -12.62 -1.92
CA ALA A 90 19.25 -11.21 -1.85
C ALA A 90 20.30 -10.95 -0.79
N LEU A 91 20.14 -11.58 0.36
CA LEU A 91 21.10 -11.41 1.42
C LEU A 91 22.46 -11.93 1.04
N THR A 92 22.48 -13.08 0.40
CA THR A 92 23.73 -13.66 -0.02
C THR A 92 24.43 -12.79 -1.02
N ILE A 93 23.69 -12.30 -1.98
CA ILE A 93 24.27 -11.47 -3.02
C ILE A 93 24.85 -10.19 -2.46
N SER A 94 24.14 -9.59 -1.53
CA SER A 94 24.57 -8.30 -1.01
C SER A 94 25.51 -8.43 0.17
N LYS A 95 25.85 -9.63 0.53
CA LYS A 95 26.67 -9.81 1.70
C LYS A 95 27.95 -9.02 1.65
N GLU A 96 28.69 -9.17 0.59
CA GLU A 96 29.96 -8.49 0.49
C GLU A 96 29.77 -7.00 0.31
N PRO A 97 28.90 -6.57 -0.56
CA PRO A 97 28.66 -5.15 -0.66
C PRO A 97 28.22 -4.53 0.64
N VAL A 98 27.48 -5.29 1.41
CA VAL A 98 27.01 -4.78 2.68
C VAL A 98 28.17 -4.43 3.58
N GLU A 99 29.19 -5.26 3.57
CA GLU A 99 30.32 -4.98 4.39
C GLU A 99 30.92 -3.65 4.05
N VAL A 100 31.06 -3.38 2.78
CA VAL A 100 31.65 -2.14 2.34
C VAL A 100 30.79 -0.95 2.69
N ARG A 101 29.50 -1.11 2.53
CA ARG A 101 28.60 0.02 2.71
C ARG A 101 27.78 -0.09 3.96
N ARG A 102 28.30 -0.75 4.93
CA ARG A 102 27.51 -1.02 6.11
C ARG A 102 26.89 0.22 6.72
N GLY A 103 27.61 1.29 6.78
CA GLY A 103 27.08 2.49 7.37
C GLY A 103 25.87 3.03 6.65
N ARG A 104 25.94 3.06 5.37
CA ARG A 104 24.84 3.60 4.60
C ARG A 104 23.64 2.69 4.64
N VAL A 105 23.90 1.42 4.56
CA VAL A 105 22.81 0.48 4.61
C VAL A 105 22.06 0.61 5.91
N LYS A 106 22.78 0.79 6.99
CA LYS A 106 22.13 0.92 8.25
C LYS A 106 21.20 2.11 8.30
N LYS A 107 21.54 3.15 7.64
CA LYS A 107 20.68 4.31 7.65
C LYS A 107 19.36 4.03 7.01
N TYR A 108 19.39 3.32 5.93
CA TYR A 108 18.14 3.14 5.19
C TYR A 108 17.30 2.03 5.72
N LEU A 109 17.92 0.92 6.00
CA LEU A 109 17.15 -0.22 6.44
C LEU A 109 16.28 0.05 7.63
N PRO A 110 16.81 0.60 8.68
CA PRO A 110 15.94 0.82 9.83
C PRO A 110 14.80 1.74 9.52
N VAL A 111 15.06 2.64 8.63
CA VAL A 111 14.05 3.61 8.34
C VAL A 111 12.86 3.02 7.71
N TYR A 112 13.01 2.28 6.65
CA TYR A 112 11.81 1.86 6.03
C TYR A 112 11.57 0.41 6.10
N LEU A 113 12.55 -0.36 6.29
CA LEU A 113 12.27 -1.73 6.46
C LEU A 113 11.51 -1.94 7.69
N VAL A 114 12.03 -1.41 8.73
CA VAL A 114 11.38 -1.56 9.98
C VAL A 114 10.09 -0.85 10.00
N CYS A 115 10.10 0.37 9.59
CA CYS A 115 8.89 1.12 9.63
C CYS A 115 7.85 0.55 8.76
N ASN A 116 8.22 0.10 7.64
CA ASN A 116 7.23 -0.43 6.77
C ASN A 116 6.75 -1.73 7.22
N VAL A 117 7.66 -2.52 7.66
CA VAL A 117 7.28 -3.81 8.09
C VAL A 117 6.58 -3.74 9.38
N LEU A 118 7.15 -3.01 10.28
CA LEU A 118 6.55 -2.93 11.57
C LEU A 118 5.52 -1.90 11.64
N GLY A 119 5.79 -0.81 11.01
CA GLY A 119 4.84 0.23 11.04
C GLY A 119 3.61 -0.16 10.33
N ALA A 120 3.78 -1.12 9.54
CA ALA A 120 2.60 -1.59 8.87
C ALA A 120 1.67 -2.14 9.89
#